data_355adeeac3fbd2ced5f7f68a525957d1
#
_entry.id   355adeeac3fbd2ced5f7f68a525957d1
#
_cell.length_a   1.000
_cell.length_b   1.000
_cell.length_c   1.000
_cell.angle_alpha   90.00
_cell.angle_beta   90.00
_cell.angle_gamma   90.00
#
_symmetry.space_group_name_H-M   'P 1'
#
loop_
_entity.id
_entity.type
_entity.pdbx_description
1 polymer ?
#
loop_
_entity_poly.entity_id
_entity_poly.type
_entity_poly.pdbx_seq_one_letter_code
_entity_poly.pdbx_strand_id
1 'polypeptide(L)'
;MDHKYKVGGYVKLAKLWERSKDAAVAYHSSYYVEKFRDDADKRLVGVYIDITGNKEIYKRPEMVHLLKDCKNGSVNLIFSQTRAYLAANTCDFCFLLQYLFDMSMRVDIVTDDDDQRIDTI
;
A
#
# COMPACT_ATOMS: atom_id res chain seq x y z
N MET A 1 22.71 5.65 6.93
CA MET A 1 21.77 5.60 8.06
C MET A 1 20.58 4.75 7.73
N ASP A 2 20.31 3.78 8.58
CA ASP A 2 19.21 2.88 8.30
C ASP A 2 17.89 3.49 8.71
N HIS A 3 16.89 3.32 7.85
CA HIS A 3 15.55 3.76 8.17
C HIS A 3 14.85 2.65 8.94
N LYS A 4 14.03 3.03 9.90
CA LYS A 4 13.27 2.06 10.67
C LYS A 4 12.24 1.34 9.81
N TYR A 5 11.64 2.07 8.86
CA TYR A 5 10.62 1.50 8.00
C TYR A 5 10.99 1.58 6.54
N LYS A 6 10.70 0.50 5.83
CA LYS A 6 10.83 0.42 4.38
C LYS A 6 9.42 0.40 3.83
N VAL A 7 9.01 1.50 3.21
CA VAL A 7 7.61 1.75 2.87
C VAL A 7 7.28 1.32 1.46
N GLY A 8 6.23 0.53 1.31
CA GLY A 8 5.63 0.27 0.01
C GLY A 8 4.33 1.04 -0.08
N GLY A 9 4.23 1.97 -1.00
CA GLY A 9 3.01 2.73 -1.20
C GLY A 9 2.07 1.99 -2.13
N TYR A 10 0.79 1.97 -1.82
CA TYR A 10 -0.18 1.26 -2.64
C TYR A 10 -1.31 2.15 -3.11
N VAL A 11 -1.67 2.01 -4.38
CA VAL A 11 -2.77 2.76 -4.99
C VAL A 11 -3.59 1.79 -5.82
N LYS A 12 -4.93 1.86 -5.70
CA LYS A 12 -5.82 1.11 -6.57
C LYS A 12 -6.74 2.08 -7.26
N LEU A 13 -6.72 2.08 -8.59
CA LEU A 13 -7.57 2.97 -9.37
C LEU A 13 -8.56 2.14 -10.18
N ALA A 14 -9.72 2.74 -10.47
CA ALA A 14 -10.74 2.08 -11.27
C ALA A 14 -10.23 1.85 -12.69
N LYS A 15 -10.76 0.83 -13.34
CA LYS A 15 -10.31 0.43 -14.67
C LYS A 15 -10.38 1.55 -15.71
N LEU A 16 -11.30 2.47 -15.54
CA LEU A 16 -11.43 3.56 -16.50
C LEU A 16 -10.18 4.45 -16.56
N TRP A 17 -9.34 4.39 -15.52
CA TRP A 17 -8.12 5.19 -15.51
C TRP A 17 -7.03 4.63 -16.42
N GLU A 18 -7.29 3.47 -17.05
CA GLU A 18 -6.30 2.91 -17.96
C GLU A 18 -5.98 3.82 -19.13
N ARG A 19 -6.92 4.61 -19.55
CA ARG A 19 -6.69 5.55 -20.64
C ARG A 19 -5.69 6.64 -20.27
N SER A 20 -5.61 6.96 -18.98
CA SER A 20 -4.70 7.99 -18.50
C SER A 20 -3.66 7.41 -17.58
N LYS A 21 -3.27 6.17 -17.86
CA LYS A 21 -2.39 5.41 -16.99
C LYS A 21 -1.11 6.17 -16.66
N ASP A 22 -0.44 6.69 -17.67
CA ASP A 22 0.85 7.35 -17.43
C ASP A 22 0.70 8.57 -16.53
N ALA A 23 -0.35 9.35 -16.74
CA ALA A 23 -0.58 10.53 -15.92
C ALA A 23 -0.93 10.14 -14.49
N ALA A 24 -1.75 9.08 -14.33
CA ALA A 24 -2.14 8.62 -13.00
C ALA A 24 -0.95 8.06 -12.24
N VAL A 25 -0.11 7.27 -12.90
CA VAL A 25 1.08 6.72 -12.27
C VAL A 25 2.03 7.84 -11.84
N ALA A 26 2.23 8.83 -12.72
CA ALA A 26 3.11 9.95 -12.39
C ALA A 26 2.59 10.74 -11.20
N TYR A 27 1.29 11.02 -11.19
CA TYR A 27 0.68 11.79 -10.11
C TYR A 27 0.82 11.09 -8.76
N HIS A 28 0.44 9.83 -8.71
CA HIS A 28 0.45 9.10 -7.44
C HIS A 28 1.87 8.79 -6.97
N SER A 29 2.75 8.49 -7.91
CA SER A 29 4.15 8.25 -7.55
C SER A 29 4.78 9.51 -6.96
N SER A 30 4.51 10.66 -7.58
CA SER A 30 5.03 11.92 -7.07
C SER A 30 4.51 12.23 -5.68
N TYR A 31 3.23 11.97 -5.46
CA TYR A 31 2.64 12.21 -4.14
C TYR A 31 3.36 11.41 -3.06
N TYR A 32 3.59 10.13 -3.32
CA TYR A 32 4.21 9.27 -2.33
C TYR A 32 5.69 9.61 -2.13
N VAL A 33 6.39 9.91 -3.22
CA VAL A 33 7.79 10.32 -3.11
C VAL A 33 7.92 11.58 -2.28
N GLU A 34 7.04 12.55 -2.53
CA GLU A 34 7.08 13.81 -1.80
C GLU A 34 6.76 13.61 -0.32
N LYS A 35 5.80 12.76 -0.05
CA LYS A 35 5.37 12.52 1.33
C LYS A 35 6.49 11.97 2.21
N PHE A 36 7.32 11.10 1.65
CA PHE A 36 8.36 10.44 2.44
C PHE A 36 9.76 10.99 2.19
N ARG A 37 9.88 12.04 1.39
CA ARG A 37 11.19 12.57 1.00
C ARG A 37 12.09 12.88 2.17
N ASP A 38 11.56 13.59 3.15
CA ASP A 38 12.36 14.05 4.28
C ASP A 38 12.10 13.30 5.57
N ASP A 39 11.48 12.14 5.47
CA ASP A 39 11.16 11.36 6.66
C ASP A 39 12.39 10.58 7.10
N ALA A 40 12.87 10.86 8.30
CA ALA A 40 14.07 10.22 8.80
C ALA A 40 13.87 8.73 9.12
N ASP A 41 12.64 8.34 9.46
CA ASP A 41 12.35 6.98 9.86
C ASP A 41 11.80 6.10 8.75
N LYS A 42 11.33 6.68 7.68
CA LYS A 42 10.63 5.93 6.64
C LYS A 42 11.26 6.19 5.28
N ARG A 43 11.64 5.12 4.62
CA ARG A 43 12.19 5.22 3.27
C ARG A 43 11.23 4.57 2.30
N LEU A 44 10.80 5.29 1.29
CA LEU A 44 9.91 4.75 0.27
C LEU A 44 10.70 3.81 -0.64
N VAL A 45 10.31 2.55 -0.66
CA VAL A 45 10.95 1.54 -1.50
C VAL A 45 10.34 1.55 -2.89
N GLY A 46 9.04 1.73 -2.98
CA GLY A 46 8.36 1.74 -4.26
C GLY A 46 6.89 2.08 -4.11
N VAL A 47 6.26 2.36 -5.24
CA VAL A 47 4.82 2.63 -5.29
C VAL A 47 4.21 1.58 -6.20
N TYR A 48 3.24 0.86 -5.67
CA TYR A 48 2.60 -0.27 -6.35
C TYR A 48 1.20 0.17 -6.74
N ILE A 49 0.95 0.30 -8.04
CA ILE A 49 -0.31 0.86 -8.53
C ILE A 49 -1.04 -0.16 -9.38
N ASP A 50 -2.25 -0.53 -8.95
CA ASP A 50 -3.14 -1.39 -9.73
C ASP A 50 -4.25 -0.55 -10.33
N ILE A 51 -4.47 -0.72 -11.62
CA ILE A 51 -5.61 -0.10 -12.29
C ILE A 51 -6.49 -1.26 -12.72
N THR A 52 -7.53 -1.55 -11.95
CA THR A 52 -8.29 -2.77 -12.13
C THR A 52 -9.65 -2.67 -11.49
N GLY A 53 -10.59 -3.47 -11.99
CA GLY A 53 -11.89 -3.62 -11.36
C GLY A 53 -11.94 -4.72 -10.32
N ASN A 54 -10.83 -5.46 -10.13
CA ASN A 54 -10.83 -6.56 -9.19
C ASN A 54 -10.86 -6.09 -7.74
N LYS A 55 -11.85 -6.58 -7.01
CA LYS A 55 -11.95 -6.27 -5.58
C LYS A 55 -11.10 -7.22 -4.75
N GLU A 56 -10.87 -8.42 -5.28
CA GLU A 56 -10.12 -9.43 -4.57
C GLU A 56 -8.63 -9.11 -4.55
N ILE A 57 -8.09 -9.00 -3.36
CA ILE A 57 -6.72 -8.56 -3.15
C ILE A 57 -5.72 -9.42 -3.91
N TYR A 58 -5.87 -10.72 -3.83
CA TYR A 58 -4.90 -11.63 -4.44
C TYR A 58 -4.99 -11.70 -5.96
N LYS A 59 -5.97 -11.01 -6.55
CA LYS A 59 -6.08 -10.94 -8.01
C LYS A 59 -5.55 -9.63 -8.58
N ARG A 60 -4.99 -8.80 -7.74
CA ARG A 60 -4.40 -7.53 -8.16
C ARG A 60 -2.89 -7.71 -8.31
N PRO A 61 -2.33 -7.62 -9.52
CA PRO A 61 -0.91 -7.92 -9.74
C PRO A 61 0.06 -7.12 -8.88
N GLU A 62 -0.16 -5.82 -8.74
CA GLU A 62 0.77 -5.03 -7.94
C GLU A 62 0.58 -5.26 -6.44
N MET A 63 -0.62 -5.57 -6.00
CA MET A 63 -0.82 -5.96 -4.62
C MET A 63 -0.07 -7.26 -4.32
N VAL A 64 -0.14 -8.22 -5.24
CA VAL A 64 0.60 -9.48 -5.08
C VAL A 64 2.09 -9.21 -5.03
N HIS A 65 2.58 -8.32 -5.89
CA HIS A 65 3.99 -7.93 -5.90
C HIS A 65 4.39 -7.30 -4.56
N LEU A 66 3.55 -6.40 -4.05
CA LEU A 66 3.78 -5.75 -2.76
C LEU A 66 3.85 -6.78 -1.63
N LEU A 67 2.93 -7.75 -1.63
CA LEU A 67 2.90 -8.77 -0.59
C LEU A 67 4.13 -9.67 -0.65
N LYS A 68 4.63 -9.95 -1.85
CA LYS A 68 5.87 -10.69 -2.00
C LYS A 68 7.05 -9.92 -1.43
N ASP A 69 7.08 -8.61 -1.67
CA ASP A 69 8.14 -7.79 -1.14
C ASP A 69 8.07 -7.66 0.38
N CYS A 70 6.87 -7.72 0.94
CA CYS A 70 6.72 -7.81 2.38
C CYS A 70 7.27 -9.13 2.90
N LYS A 71 6.97 -10.21 2.21
CA LYS A 71 7.38 -11.53 2.65
C LYS A 71 8.90 -11.68 2.62
N ASN A 72 9.57 -11.09 1.65
CA ASN A 72 11.01 -11.22 1.55
C ASN A 72 11.78 -10.15 2.33
N GLY A 73 11.07 -9.30 3.06
CA GLY A 73 11.71 -8.30 3.91
C GLY A 73 12.05 -6.99 3.25
N SER A 74 11.73 -6.82 1.97
CA SER A 74 12.01 -5.56 1.27
C SER A 74 11.10 -4.43 1.72
N VAL A 75 9.90 -4.77 2.19
CA VAL A 75 8.91 -3.79 2.66
C VAL A 75 8.42 -4.25 4.03
N ASN A 76 8.37 -3.34 4.99
CA ASN A 76 7.82 -3.66 6.30
C ASN A 76 6.74 -2.65 6.75
N LEU A 77 6.36 -1.73 5.88
CA LEU A 77 5.26 -0.81 6.13
C LEU A 77 4.52 -0.59 4.84
N ILE A 78 3.23 -0.87 4.83
CA ILE A 78 2.38 -0.56 3.68
C ILE A 78 1.67 0.75 3.96
N PHE A 79 1.83 1.72 3.08
CA PHE A 79 1.15 3.00 3.21
C PHE A 79 0.19 3.20 2.04
N SER A 80 -1.01 3.66 2.33
CA SER A 80 -1.95 4.01 1.28
C SER A 80 -2.69 5.27 1.68
N GLN A 81 -3.06 6.09 0.69
CA GLN A 81 -3.80 7.32 0.99
C GLN A 81 -5.15 7.04 1.62
N THR A 82 -5.76 5.92 1.26
CA THR A 82 -7.06 5.56 1.78
C THR A 82 -7.17 4.06 1.94
N ARG A 83 -7.87 3.63 2.97
CA ARG A 83 -8.11 2.22 3.19
C ARG A 83 -8.83 1.57 2.02
N ALA A 84 -9.66 2.34 1.32
CA ALA A 84 -10.41 1.83 0.17
C ALA A 84 -9.50 1.31 -0.94
N TYR A 85 -8.28 1.82 -1.05
CA TYR A 85 -7.33 1.28 -2.03
C TYR A 85 -6.93 -0.14 -1.64
N LEU A 86 -6.81 -0.41 -0.35
CA LEU A 86 -6.34 -1.70 0.10
C LEU A 86 -7.43 -2.76 0.03
N ALA A 87 -8.64 -2.42 0.48
CA ALA A 87 -9.72 -3.39 0.51
C ALA A 87 -11.07 -2.69 0.32
N ALA A 88 -11.96 -3.36 -0.40
CA ALA A 88 -13.26 -2.77 -0.72
C ALA A 88 -14.22 -2.76 0.47
N ASN A 89 -13.98 -3.61 1.45
CA ASN A 89 -14.88 -3.71 2.61
C ASN A 89 -14.09 -4.19 3.82
N THR A 90 -14.73 -4.17 4.97
CA THR A 90 -14.09 -4.54 6.22
C THR A 90 -13.61 -5.99 6.22
N CYS A 91 -14.38 -6.87 5.61
CA CYS A 91 -14.01 -8.29 5.58
C CYS A 91 -12.71 -8.51 4.82
N ASP A 92 -12.59 -7.88 3.66
CA ASP A 92 -11.35 -7.98 2.87
C ASP A 92 -10.18 -7.34 3.58
N PHE A 93 -10.44 -6.26 4.30
CA PHE A 93 -9.38 -5.61 5.04
C PHE A 93 -8.89 -6.51 6.17
N CYS A 94 -9.80 -7.17 6.86
CA CYS A 94 -9.43 -8.12 7.90
C CYS A 94 -8.64 -9.30 7.33
N PHE A 95 -8.99 -9.74 6.12
CA PHE A 95 -8.25 -10.80 5.45
C PHE A 95 -6.81 -10.36 5.18
N LEU A 96 -6.64 -9.13 4.72
CA LEU A 96 -5.30 -8.60 4.46
C LEU A 96 -4.50 -8.51 5.76
N LEU A 97 -5.12 -8.03 6.83
CA LEU A 97 -4.44 -7.94 8.12
C LEU A 97 -4.01 -9.32 8.60
N GLN A 98 -4.89 -10.31 8.47
CA GLN A 98 -4.58 -11.67 8.88
C GLN A 98 -3.41 -12.24 8.08
N TYR A 99 -3.43 -11.98 6.77
CA TYR A 99 -2.34 -12.44 5.91
C TYR A 99 -1.00 -11.88 6.36
N LEU A 100 -0.98 -10.57 6.66
CA LEU A 100 0.26 -9.92 7.10
C LEU A 100 0.67 -10.39 8.50
N PHE A 101 -0.32 -10.62 9.36
CA PHE A 101 -0.05 -11.05 10.71
C PHE A 101 0.59 -12.43 10.74
N ASP A 102 0.25 -13.26 9.77
CA ASP A 102 0.79 -14.63 9.69
C ASP A 102 2.18 -14.68 9.08
N MET A 103 2.70 -13.55 8.61
CA MET A 103 4.07 -13.52 8.09
C MET A 103 5.07 -13.62 9.23
N SER A 104 6.22 -14.20 8.94
CA SER A 104 7.28 -14.31 9.94
C SER A 104 7.88 -12.95 10.30
N MET A 105 7.75 -11.96 9.42
CA MET A 105 8.27 -10.62 9.66
C MET A 105 7.11 -9.66 9.85
N ARG A 106 7.29 -8.72 10.76
CA ARG A 106 6.25 -7.75 11.05
C ARG A 106 6.07 -6.77 9.89
N VAL A 107 4.83 -6.55 9.49
CA VAL A 107 4.48 -5.55 8.49
C VAL A 107 3.34 -4.71 9.05
N ASP A 108 3.53 -3.40 9.08
CA ASP A 108 2.51 -2.47 9.56
C ASP A 108 1.76 -1.86 8.37
N ILE A 109 0.54 -1.41 8.63
CA ILE A 109 -0.26 -0.70 7.63
C ILE A 109 -0.64 0.66 8.19
N VAL A 110 -0.47 1.70 7.37
CA VAL A 110 -0.85 3.07 7.73
C VAL A 110 -1.61 3.68 6.56
N THR A 111 -2.70 4.36 6.85
CA THR A 111 -3.44 5.09 5.82
C THR A 111 -3.72 6.50 6.32
N ASP A 112 -3.81 7.45 5.38
CA ASP A 112 -4.05 8.83 5.74
C ASP A 112 -5.46 9.07 6.26
N ASP A 113 -6.43 8.27 5.84
CA ASP A 113 -7.79 8.45 6.29
C ASP A 113 -8.07 7.80 7.64
N ASP A 114 -7.02 7.32 8.31
CA ASP A 114 -7.18 6.73 9.62
C ASP A 114 -6.88 7.70 10.73
N ASP A 115 -6.83 8.97 10.41
CA ASP A 115 -6.66 9.92 11.44
C ASP A 115 -7.65 9.74 12.50
N GLN A 116 -8.77 9.26 12.06
CA GLN A 116 -9.71 9.01 13.02
C GLN A 116 -9.39 7.85 13.77
N ARG A 117 -8.59 7.17 13.45
CA ARG A 117 -8.12 6.19 14.07
C ARG A 117 -8.81 5.20 14.46
N ILE A 118 -8.93 4.75 14.10
CA ILE A 118 -9.53 3.70 14.13
C ILE A 118 -8.85 2.73 14.72
N ASP A 119 -8.02 2.73 14.74
CA ASP A 119 -7.32 1.91 15.23
C ASP A 119 -7.73 1.14 16.13
N THR A 120 -8.07 1.04 16.35
CA THR A 120 -8.57 0.43 16.96
C THR A 120 -8.48 -0.65 16.98
N ILE A 121 -8.03 -0.82 16.77
CA ILE A 121 -7.92 -1.70 16.63
C ILE A 121 -7.53 -2.16 17.22
#